data_8faffcb2d68a0378caf4f6480173ecc4
#
_entry.id   8faffcb2d68a0378caf4f6480173ecc4
#
_cell.length_a   1.000
_cell.length_b   1.000
_cell.length_c   1.000
_cell.angle_alpha   90.00
_cell.angle_beta   90.00
_cell.angle_gamma   90.00
#
_symmetry.space_group_name_H-M   'P 1'
#
loop_
_entity.id
_entity.type
_entity.pdbx_description
1 polymer ?
#
loop_
_entity_poly.entity_id
_entity_poly.type
_entity_poly.pdbx_seq_one_letter_code
_entity_poly.pdbx_strand_id
1 'polypeptide(L)'
;LKPLSKEALSRLTDEALSDKKRGLGNFRTSLSEEGKEFLLENASGDARVLLNTLELAVLSTNPDSDGVIRLSKENIGECMQKKLLRYDDSSEHYDTISAFIKSMRGSDPDATVYYLAKMLESGEDIRFIARRIMICASEDVGNADPQALVLAVNASLAVERVGMPEAQIILTQAACYVATAKKSNAAVKAIFAANEVVRKRGNLEIPSYLRDAHYSGHEKLGRGIGYKYPHDYPGHFVEQQYLPAEIKDYRFYEEDFKK
;
A
#
# COMPACT_ATOMS: atom_id res chain seq x y z
N LEU A 1 11.77 24.09 -1.00
CA LEU A 1 11.65 25.17 -2.00
C LEU A 1 10.44 26.03 -1.66
N LYS A 2 10.50 27.34 -1.90
CA LYS A 2 9.34 28.22 -1.73
C LYS A 2 8.45 28.12 -2.99
N PRO A 3 7.12 28.23 -2.86
CA PRO A 3 6.22 28.31 -4.03
C PRO A 3 6.64 29.47 -4.97
N LEU A 4 6.44 29.27 -6.27
CA LEU A 4 6.70 30.31 -7.26
C LEU A 4 5.64 31.41 -7.19
N SER A 5 6.01 32.65 -7.53
CA SER A 5 5.03 33.73 -7.65
C SER A 5 4.13 33.58 -8.87
N LYS A 6 2.96 34.23 -8.87
CA LYS A 6 2.00 34.22 -10.00
C LYS A 6 2.66 34.73 -11.30
N GLU A 7 3.54 35.75 -11.18
CA GLU A 7 4.28 36.28 -12.32
C GLU A 7 5.32 35.31 -12.86
N ALA A 8 5.97 34.53 -11.98
CA ALA A 8 6.93 33.51 -12.41
C ALA A 8 6.22 32.34 -13.13
N LEU A 9 5.07 31.91 -12.62
CA LEU A 9 4.22 30.89 -13.25
C LEU A 9 3.68 31.38 -14.60
N SER A 10 3.25 32.64 -14.71
CA SER A 10 2.78 33.22 -15.98
C SER A 10 3.87 33.21 -17.04
N ARG A 11 5.08 33.64 -16.69
CA ARG A 11 6.23 33.55 -17.62
C ARG A 11 6.52 32.13 -18.06
N LEU A 12 6.49 31.20 -17.12
CA LEU A 12 6.71 29.77 -17.41
C LEU A 12 5.65 29.20 -18.37
N THR A 13 4.39 29.63 -18.23
CA THR A 13 3.30 29.27 -19.15
C THR A 13 3.59 29.77 -20.58
N ASP A 14 3.98 31.03 -20.71
CA ASP A 14 4.26 31.65 -22.02
C ASP A 14 5.50 31.02 -22.67
N GLU A 15 6.54 30.73 -21.88
CA GLU A 15 7.73 29.99 -22.36
C GLU A 15 7.38 28.57 -22.83
N ALA A 16 6.57 27.84 -22.05
CA ALA A 16 6.17 26.48 -22.40
C ALA A 16 5.35 26.43 -23.71
N LEU A 17 4.49 27.40 -23.97
CA LEU A 17 3.70 27.47 -25.18
C LEU A 17 4.50 27.93 -26.40
N SER A 18 5.62 28.65 -26.21
CA SER A 18 6.45 29.19 -27.30
C SER A 18 7.69 28.37 -27.63
N ASP A 19 8.25 27.62 -26.69
CA ASP A 19 9.48 26.83 -26.88
C ASP A 19 9.20 25.59 -27.75
N LYS A 20 9.74 25.59 -28.96
CA LYS A 20 9.62 24.48 -29.95
C LYS A 20 10.51 23.29 -29.63
N LYS A 21 11.54 23.44 -28.82
CA LYS A 21 12.51 22.38 -28.53
C LYS A 21 12.17 21.59 -27.26
N ARG A 22 11.70 22.27 -26.23
CA ARG A 22 11.48 21.68 -24.91
C ARG A 22 10.06 21.84 -24.39
N GLY A 23 9.23 22.61 -25.13
CA GLY A 23 7.85 22.92 -24.77
C GLY A 23 6.86 22.52 -25.85
N LEU A 24 5.73 23.19 -25.83
CA LEU A 24 4.56 22.93 -26.67
C LEU A 24 4.49 23.82 -27.92
N GLY A 25 5.56 24.58 -28.24
CA GLY A 25 5.61 25.55 -29.35
C GLY A 25 5.47 24.96 -30.75
N ASN A 26 5.43 23.63 -30.91
CA ASN A 26 5.09 22.98 -32.17
C ASN A 26 3.58 22.84 -32.39
N PHE A 27 2.77 23.07 -31.39
CA PHE A 27 1.31 23.10 -31.46
C PHE A 27 0.86 24.54 -31.65
N ARG A 28 -0.10 24.78 -32.55
CA ARG A 28 -0.75 26.07 -32.67
C ARG A 28 -1.80 26.21 -31.58
N THR A 29 -1.39 26.77 -30.44
CA THR A 29 -2.25 26.90 -29.25
C THR A 29 -2.68 28.35 -29.02
N SER A 30 -3.90 28.52 -28.53
CA SER A 30 -4.44 29.79 -28.05
C SER A 30 -5.05 29.54 -26.64
N LEU A 31 -4.40 30.05 -25.60
CA LEU A 31 -4.88 29.98 -24.24
C LEU A 31 -5.68 31.26 -23.92
N SER A 32 -6.92 31.10 -23.47
CA SER A 32 -7.75 32.26 -23.05
C SER A 32 -7.19 32.86 -21.77
N GLU A 33 -7.40 34.17 -21.59
CA GLU A 33 -7.00 34.90 -20.37
C GLU A 33 -7.64 34.29 -19.12
N GLU A 34 -8.93 33.93 -19.19
CA GLU A 34 -9.63 33.23 -18.09
C GLU A 34 -9.06 31.86 -17.80
N GLY A 35 -8.68 31.09 -18.83
CA GLY A 35 -8.02 29.81 -18.70
C GLY A 35 -6.63 29.93 -18.10
N LYS A 36 -5.85 30.94 -18.51
CA LYS A 36 -4.52 31.23 -17.96
C LYS A 36 -4.63 31.60 -16.48
N GLU A 37 -5.54 32.52 -16.13
CA GLU A 37 -5.72 32.93 -14.75
C GLU A 37 -6.13 31.76 -13.85
N PHE A 38 -7.11 30.97 -14.29
CA PHE A 38 -7.53 29.76 -13.60
C PHE A 38 -6.38 28.77 -13.39
N LEU A 39 -5.53 28.53 -14.40
CA LEU A 39 -4.37 27.67 -14.32
C LEU A 39 -3.37 28.17 -13.28
N LEU A 40 -3.06 29.48 -13.28
CA LEU A 40 -2.12 30.09 -12.35
C LEU A 40 -2.60 30.02 -10.88
N GLU A 41 -3.88 30.28 -10.64
CA GLU A 41 -4.47 30.23 -9.29
C GLU A 41 -4.46 28.82 -8.72
N ASN A 42 -4.83 27.83 -9.52
CA ASN A 42 -4.94 26.45 -9.08
C ASN A 42 -3.59 25.71 -9.06
N ALA A 43 -2.57 26.20 -9.78
CA ALA A 43 -1.20 25.66 -9.67
C ALA A 43 -0.54 26.00 -8.33
N SER A 44 -1.07 26.95 -7.55
CA SER A 44 -0.66 27.28 -6.16
C SER A 44 0.86 27.41 -5.96
N GLY A 45 1.58 27.92 -6.95
CA GLY A 45 3.03 28.10 -6.91
C GLY A 45 3.85 26.89 -7.36
N ASP A 46 3.21 25.82 -7.83
CA ASP A 46 3.89 24.61 -8.32
C ASP A 46 4.01 24.59 -9.86
N ALA A 47 5.27 24.66 -10.33
CA ALA A 47 5.59 24.65 -11.76
C ALA A 47 5.25 23.30 -12.44
N ARG A 48 5.32 22.16 -11.74
CA ARG A 48 5.00 20.84 -12.30
C ARG A 48 3.50 20.71 -12.51
N VAL A 49 2.70 21.14 -11.53
CA VAL A 49 1.25 21.18 -11.65
C VAL A 49 0.87 22.00 -12.87
N LEU A 50 1.42 23.18 -13.01
CA LEU A 50 1.18 24.07 -14.13
C LEU A 50 1.54 23.43 -15.47
N LEU A 51 2.79 22.98 -15.62
CA LEU A 51 3.31 22.47 -16.90
C LEU A 51 2.61 21.20 -17.35
N ASN A 52 2.40 20.25 -16.46
CA ASN A 52 1.72 19.01 -16.80
C ASN A 52 0.23 19.23 -17.12
N THR A 53 -0.46 20.14 -16.42
CA THR A 53 -1.85 20.48 -16.75
C THR A 53 -1.93 21.11 -18.14
N LEU A 54 -1.00 22.02 -18.44
CA LEU A 54 -0.92 22.68 -19.74
C LEU A 54 -0.63 21.68 -20.88
N GLU A 55 0.33 20.76 -20.66
CA GLU A 55 0.65 19.69 -21.60
C GLU A 55 -0.55 18.77 -21.85
N LEU A 56 -1.22 18.32 -20.79
CA LEU A 56 -2.40 17.50 -20.90
C LEU A 56 -3.51 18.22 -21.67
N ALA A 57 -3.75 19.51 -21.39
CA ALA A 57 -4.76 20.28 -22.06
C ALA A 57 -4.48 20.44 -23.56
N VAL A 58 -3.22 20.69 -23.93
CA VAL A 58 -2.82 20.77 -25.35
C VAL A 58 -2.99 19.43 -26.06
N LEU A 59 -2.56 18.32 -25.43
CA LEU A 59 -2.59 16.98 -26.05
C LEU A 59 -4.00 16.37 -26.11
N SER A 60 -4.91 16.78 -25.21
CA SER A 60 -6.27 16.21 -25.15
C SER A 60 -7.33 17.06 -25.88
N THR A 61 -7.02 18.28 -26.26
CA THR A 61 -7.95 19.17 -26.98
C THR A 61 -7.74 19.06 -28.49
N ASN A 62 -8.80 18.75 -29.23
CA ASN A 62 -8.74 18.70 -30.68
C ASN A 62 -8.57 20.11 -31.26
N PRO A 63 -7.74 20.28 -32.33
CA PRO A 63 -7.67 21.54 -33.06
C PRO A 63 -9.01 21.93 -33.70
N ASP A 64 -9.28 23.22 -33.78
CA ASP A 64 -10.42 23.75 -34.53
C ASP A 64 -10.25 23.65 -36.08
N SER A 65 -11.22 24.19 -36.83
CA SER A 65 -11.18 24.22 -38.31
C SER A 65 -9.95 24.93 -38.89
N ASP A 66 -9.33 25.82 -38.12
CA ASP A 66 -8.14 26.57 -38.51
C ASP A 66 -6.83 25.92 -38.05
N GLY A 67 -6.95 24.72 -37.44
CA GLY A 67 -5.81 23.95 -36.90
C GLY A 67 -5.25 24.54 -35.61
N VAL A 68 -6.03 25.33 -34.87
CA VAL A 68 -5.64 25.95 -33.59
C VAL A 68 -6.27 25.21 -32.44
N ILE A 69 -5.47 24.85 -31.44
CA ILE A 69 -5.91 24.25 -30.18
C ILE A 69 -6.31 25.40 -29.24
N ARG A 70 -7.62 25.57 -29.01
CA ARG A 70 -8.14 26.61 -28.12
C ARG A 70 -8.36 26.06 -26.71
N LEU A 71 -7.60 26.58 -25.76
CA LEU A 71 -7.66 26.21 -24.37
C LEU A 71 -8.51 27.22 -23.60
N SER A 72 -9.72 26.80 -23.25
CA SER A 72 -10.63 27.57 -22.39
C SER A 72 -10.43 27.25 -20.92
N LYS A 73 -11.08 27.98 -20.04
CA LYS A 73 -11.14 27.72 -18.60
C LYS A 73 -11.68 26.30 -18.31
N GLU A 74 -12.69 25.87 -19.08
CA GLU A 74 -13.33 24.56 -18.94
C GLU A 74 -12.33 23.45 -19.29
N ASN A 75 -11.61 23.56 -20.40
CA ASN A 75 -10.59 22.56 -20.79
C ASN A 75 -9.48 22.45 -19.74
N ILE A 76 -9.00 23.58 -19.22
CA ILE A 76 -8.00 23.61 -18.16
C ILE A 76 -8.58 22.99 -16.88
N GLY A 77 -9.83 23.32 -16.53
CA GLY A 77 -10.52 22.78 -15.36
C GLY A 77 -10.69 21.26 -15.40
N GLU A 78 -11.12 20.70 -16.54
CA GLU A 78 -11.22 19.25 -16.73
C GLU A 78 -9.87 18.54 -16.59
N CYS A 79 -8.80 19.14 -17.15
CA CYS A 79 -7.46 18.60 -17.04
C CYS A 79 -6.92 18.69 -15.60
N MET A 80 -7.24 19.77 -14.87
CA MET A 80 -6.90 19.91 -13.47
C MET A 80 -7.68 18.95 -12.58
N GLN A 81 -8.98 18.77 -12.80
CA GLN A 81 -9.79 17.82 -12.04
C GLN A 81 -9.27 16.37 -12.22
N LYS A 82 -8.98 15.98 -13.46
CA LYS A 82 -8.36 14.68 -13.75
C LYS A 82 -6.99 14.52 -13.08
N LYS A 83 -6.33 15.60 -12.71
CA LYS A 83 -5.00 15.62 -12.14
C LYS A 83 -4.98 15.84 -10.62
N LEU A 84 -5.91 16.62 -10.05
CA LEU A 84 -6.11 16.70 -8.60
C LEU A 84 -6.44 15.33 -7.99
N LEU A 85 -6.92 14.40 -8.82
CA LEU A 85 -7.21 13.01 -8.48
C LEU A 85 -6.01 12.08 -8.71
N ARG A 86 -4.91 12.53 -9.37
CA ARG A 86 -3.65 11.78 -9.45
C ARG A 86 -2.68 12.35 -8.43
N TYR A 87 -2.10 11.49 -7.58
CA TYR A 87 -1.05 11.89 -6.66
C TYR A 87 0.06 12.64 -7.41
N ASP A 88 0.22 13.92 -7.13
CA ASP A 88 1.17 14.79 -7.84
C ASP A 88 2.56 14.78 -7.20
N ASP A 89 2.73 14.10 -6.06
CA ASP A 89 4.04 13.91 -5.43
C ASP A 89 4.13 12.54 -4.77
N SER A 90 5.29 11.89 -4.90
CA SER A 90 5.57 10.60 -4.27
C SER A 90 5.35 10.64 -2.75
N SER A 91 5.51 11.80 -2.11
CA SER A 91 5.27 11.98 -0.67
C SER A 91 3.77 11.89 -0.32
N GLU A 92 2.89 12.56 -1.05
CA GLU A 92 1.44 12.52 -0.77
C GLU A 92 0.83 11.13 -1.01
N HIS A 93 1.34 10.41 -2.02
CA HIS A 93 1.00 9.02 -2.26
C HIS A 93 1.31 8.14 -1.03
N TYR A 94 2.56 8.21 -0.54
CA TYR A 94 2.97 7.44 0.64
C TYR A 94 2.23 7.87 1.91
N ASP A 95 1.93 9.16 2.05
CA ASP A 95 1.18 9.69 3.20
C ASP A 95 -0.25 9.18 3.22
N THR A 96 -0.94 9.13 2.07
CA THR A 96 -2.31 8.60 1.97
C THR A 96 -2.37 7.10 2.27
N ILE A 97 -1.42 6.32 1.72
CA ILE A 97 -1.29 4.89 2.02
C ILE A 97 -1.02 4.67 3.52
N SER A 98 -0.12 5.47 4.09
CA SER A 98 0.21 5.40 5.51
C SER A 98 -1.00 5.74 6.39
N ALA A 99 -1.78 6.75 6.02
CA ALA A 99 -3.00 7.12 6.71
C ALA A 99 -4.07 6.01 6.62
N PHE A 100 -4.25 5.40 5.46
CA PHE A 100 -5.15 4.27 5.26
C PHE A 100 -4.80 3.09 6.19
N ILE A 101 -3.52 2.68 6.22
CA ILE A 101 -3.06 1.59 7.09
C ILE A 101 -3.24 1.94 8.56
N LYS A 102 -2.87 3.17 8.95
CA LYS A 102 -2.99 3.63 10.34
C LYS A 102 -4.45 3.73 10.79
N SER A 103 -5.39 4.05 9.89
CA SER A 103 -6.82 4.06 10.20
C SER A 103 -7.36 2.66 10.47
N MET A 104 -7.01 1.66 9.63
CA MET A 104 -7.36 0.26 9.89
C MET A 104 -6.76 -0.24 11.20
N ARG A 105 -5.48 0.05 11.46
CA ARG A 105 -4.77 -0.29 12.71
C ARG A 105 -5.39 0.39 13.93
N GLY A 106 -5.78 1.65 13.78
CA GLY A 106 -6.40 2.48 14.83
C GLY A 106 -7.87 2.20 15.07
N SER A 107 -8.49 1.26 14.32
CA SER A 107 -9.90 0.88 14.44
C SER A 107 -10.87 2.03 14.11
N ASP A 108 -10.51 2.86 13.13
CA ASP A 108 -11.36 3.93 12.60
C ASP A 108 -11.86 3.55 11.19
N PRO A 109 -13.07 2.97 11.06
CA PRO A 109 -13.61 2.58 9.77
C PRO A 109 -13.98 3.78 8.88
N ASP A 110 -14.37 4.93 9.43
CA ASP A 110 -14.74 6.11 8.66
C ASP A 110 -13.51 6.73 7.98
N ALA A 111 -12.41 6.90 8.73
CA ALA A 111 -11.14 7.33 8.16
C ALA A 111 -10.60 6.30 7.14
N THR A 112 -10.77 5.00 7.42
CA THR A 112 -10.37 3.92 6.50
C THR A 112 -11.08 4.06 5.15
N VAL A 113 -12.40 4.24 5.13
CA VAL A 113 -13.19 4.42 3.91
C VAL A 113 -12.81 5.72 3.18
N TYR A 114 -12.58 6.80 3.91
CA TYR A 114 -12.16 8.07 3.32
C TYR A 114 -10.82 7.95 2.58
N TYR A 115 -9.79 7.38 3.22
CA TYR A 115 -8.49 7.22 2.58
C TYR A 115 -8.51 6.18 1.47
N LEU A 116 -9.32 5.12 1.56
CA LEU A 116 -9.57 4.19 0.47
C LEU A 116 -10.15 4.91 -0.76
N ALA A 117 -11.20 5.72 -0.57
CA ALA A 117 -11.80 6.49 -1.64
C ALA A 117 -10.78 7.46 -2.27
N LYS A 118 -9.98 8.16 -1.44
CA LYS A 118 -8.91 9.04 -1.94
C LYS A 118 -7.89 8.30 -2.81
N MET A 119 -7.48 7.07 -2.42
CA MET A 119 -6.58 6.24 -3.23
C MET A 119 -7.22 5.82 -4.56
N LEU A 120 -8.47 5.36 -4.52
CA LEU A 120 -9.21 4.92 -5.73
C LEU A 120 -9.41 6.07 -6.72
N GLU A 121 -9.84 7.23 -6.25
CA GLU A 121 -10.02 8.44 -7.07
C GLU A 121 -8.69 8.94 -7.66
N SER A 122 -7.58 8.73 -6.96
CA SER A 122 -6.23 9.04 -7.45
C SER A 122 -5.70 8.00 -8.46
N GLY A 123 -6.46 6.93 -8.74
CA GLY A 123 -6.10 5.90 -9.70
C GLY A 123 -5.11 4.87 -9.18
N GLU A 124 -5.03 4.66 -7.86
CA GLU A 124 -4.19 3.63 -7.26
C GLU A 124 -4.56 2.22 -7.75
N ASP A 125 -3.57 1.36 -7.93
CA ASP A 125 -3.79 -0.03 -8.32
C ASP A 125 -4.60 -0.77 -7.26
N ILE A 126 -5.80 -1.26 -7.62
CA ILE A 126 -6.68 -2.02 -6.73
C ILE A 126 -6.01 -3.24 -6.13
N ARG A 127 -5.05 -3.86 -6.83
CA ARG A 127 -4.27 -5.00 -6.34
C ARG A 127 -3.27 -4.56 -5.28
N PHE A 128 -2.70 -3.37 -5.43
CA PHE A 128 -1.84 -2.78 -4.39
C PHE A 128 -2.64 -2.51 -3.12
N ILE A 129 -3.83 -1.89 -3.22
CA ILE A 129 -4.73 -1.64 -2.09
C ILE A 129 -5.09 -2.96 -1.39
N ALA A 130 -5.50 -3.98 -2.15
CA ALA A 130 -5.82 -5.30 -1.62
C ALA A 130 -4.65 -5.92 -0.84
N ARG A 131 -3.40 -5.82 -1.37
CA ARG A 131 -2.20 -6.28 -0.66
C ARG A 131 -1.99 -5.55 0.68
N ARG A 132 -2.27 -4.24 0.75
CA ARG A 132 -2.16 -3.49 2.01
C ARG A 132 -3.19 -3.94 3.05
N ILE A 133 -4.41 -4.26 2.62
CA ILE A 133 -5.46 -4.83 3.49
C ILE A 133 -5.02 -6.21 4.02
N MET A 134 -4.50 -7.10 3.17
CA MET A 134 -3.98 -8.42 3.59
C MET A 134 -2.84 -8.32 4.62
N ILE A 135 -1.90 -7.39 4.39
CA ILE A 135 -0.79 -7.17 5.32
C ILE A 135 -1.34 -6.69 6.68
N CYS A 136 -2.23 -5.69 6.68
CA CYS A 136 -2.84 -5.17 7.91
C CYS A 136 -3.65 -6.26 8.65
N ALA A 137 -4.38 -7.11 7.92
CA ALA A 137 -5.09 -8.26 8.51
C ALA A 137 -4.16 -9.22 9.24
N SER A 138 -2.96 -9.47 8.72
CA SER A 138 -1.98 -10.35 9.36
C SER A 138 -1.18 -9.65 10.46
N GLU A 139 -0.81 -8.38 10.24
CA GLU A 139 0.11 -7.61 11.10
C GLU A 139 -0.61 -7.08 12.35
N ASP A 140 -1.81 -6.51 12.15
CA ASP A 140 -2.51 -5.75 13.18
C ASP A 140 -3.73 -6.50 13.79
N VAL A 141 -4.33 -7.43 13.05
CA VAL A 141 -5.43 -8.28 13.56
C VAL A 141 -4.89 -9.65 13.97
N GLY A 142 -4.12 -10.31 13.09
CA GLY A 142 -3.47 -11.58 13.39
C GLY A 142 -4.44 -12.64 13.91
N ASN A 143 -4.03 -13.35 14.97
CA ASN A 143 -4.82 -14.43 15.57
C ASN A 143 -5.94 -13.95 16.49
N ALA A 144 -6.10 -12.64 16.72
CA ALA A 144 -7.25 -12.11 17.47
C ALA A 144 -8.57 -12.29 16.68
N ASP A 145 -8.49 -12.26 15.34
CA ASP A 145 -9.58 -12.61 14.43
C ASP A 145 -9.00 -13.17 13.09
N PRO A 146 -8.79 -14.50 13.00
CA PRO A 146 -8.24 -15.11 11.80
C PRO A 146 -9.07 -14.91 10.52
N GLN A 147 -10.36 -14.61 10.65
CA GLN A 147 -11.23 -14.34 9.52
C GLN A 147 -10.84 -13.09 8.75
N ALA A 148 -10.17 -12.14 9.40
CA ALA A 148 -9.69 -10.92 8.74
C ALA A 148 -8.78 -11.24 7.55
N LEU A 149 -7.80 -12.15 7.73
CA LEU A 149 -6.92 -12.56 6.66
C LEU A 149 -7.65 -13.36 5.57
N VAL A 150 -8.55 -14.27 5.94
CA VAL A 150 -9.35 -15.05 5.00
C VAL A 150 -10.18 -14.12 4.10
N LEU A 151 -10.87 -13.14 4.71
CA LEU A 151 -11.65 -12.16 3.98
C LEU A 151 -10.78 -11.30 3.05
N ALA A 152 -9.63 -10.80 3.55
CA ALA A 152 -8.73 -9.96 2.78
C ALA A 152 -8.14 -10.70 1.56
N VAL A 153 -7.78 -11.99 1.71
CA VAL A 153 -7.29 -12.82 0.59
C VAL A 153 -8.39 -13.04 -0.43
N ASN A 154 -9.61 -13.39 -0.01
CA ASN A 154 -10.73 -13.57 -0.92
C ASN A 154 -11.10 -12.25 -1.63
N ALA A 155 -11.06 -11.12 -0.95
CA ALA A 155 -11.25 -9.80 -1.55
C ALA A 155 -10.19 -9.53 -2.64
N SER A 156 -8.92 -9.83 -2.39
CA SER A 156 -7.84 -9.68 -3.38
C SER A 156 -8.10 -10.50 -4.65
N LEU A 157 -8.54 -11.74 -4.51
CA LEU A 157 -8.89 -12.60 -5.65
C LEU A 157 -10.14 -12.10 -6.40
N ALA A 158 -11.10 -11.56 -5.66
CA ALA A 158 -12.37 -11.08 -6.24
C ALA A 158 -12.15 -9.79 -7.04
N VAL A 159 -11.36 -8.82 -6.55
CA VAL A 159 -11.11 -7.56 -7.27
C VAL A 159 -10.39 -7.77 -8.60
N GLU A 160 -9.52 -8.78 -8.71
CA GLU A 160 -8.86 -9.14 -9.97
C GLU A 160 -9.84 -9.66 -11.04
N ARG A 161 -10.92 -10.31 -10.61
CA ARG A 161 -11.93 -10.90 -11.51
C ARG A 161 -13.01 -9.90 -11.90
N VAL A 162 -13.38 -9.03 -10.97
CA VAL A 162 -14.51 -8.10 -11.13
C VAL A 162 -14.06 -6.79 -11.78
N GLY A 163 -12.94 -6.22 -11.33
CA GLY A 163 -12.44 -4.92 -11.81
C GLY A 163 -13.26 -3.73 -11.31
N MET A 164 -12.87 -2.53 -11.74
CA MET A 164 -13.58 -1.30 -11.43
C MET A 164 -14.81 -1.13 -12.34
N PRO A 165 -15.91 -0.50 -11.89
CA PRO A 165 -16.04 0.20 -10.60
C PRO A 165 -16.42 -0.69 -9.40
N GLU A 166 -16.87 -1.91 -9.58
CA GLU A 166 -17.45 -2.75 -8.52
C GLU A 166 -16.39 -3.21 -7.49
N ALA A 167 -15.13 -3.32 -7.89
CA ALA A 167 -14.01 -3.68 -7.00
C ALA A 167 -13.92 -2.77 -5.77
N GLN A 168 -14.33 -1.50 -5.87
CA GLN A 168 -14.34 -0.57 -4.72
C GLN A 168 -15.22 -1.07 -3.57
N ILE A 169 -16.34 -1.74 -3.87
CA ILE A 169 -17.26 -2.28 -2.86
C ILE A 169 -16.59 -3.42 -2.09
N ILE A 170 -15.91 -4.32 -2.82
CA ILE A 170 -15.19 -5.47 -2.25
C ILE A 170 -14.05 -4.99 -1.35
N LEU A 171 -13.27 -4.01 -1.82
CA LEU A 171 -12.18 -3.41 -1.05
C LEU A 171 -12.69 -2.72 0.22
N THR A 172 -13.82 -1.99 0.11
CA THR A 172 -14.43 -1.32 1.25
C THR A 172 -14.89 -2.33 2.30
N GLN A 173 -15.55 -3.41 1.90
CA GLN A 173 -15.98 -4.47 2.82
C GLN A 173 -14.79 -5.06 3.59
N ALA A 174 -13.72 -5.42 2.89
CA ALA A 174 -12.53 -6.01 3.51
C ALA A 174 -11.81 -5.01 4.44
N ALA A 175 -11.65 -3.76 4.00
CA ALA A 175 -11.00 -2.72 4.80
C ALA A 175 -11.79 -2.39 6.08
N CYS A 176 -13.11 -2.26 5.99
CA CYS A 176 -13.98 -2.05 7.15
C CYS A 176 -13.92 -3.21 8.14
N TYR A 177 -13.93 -4.47 7.63
CA TYR A 177 -13.78 -5.64 8.50
C TYR A 177 -12.46 -5.59 9.27
N VAL A 178 -11.34 -5.36 8.58
CA VAL A 178 -10.02 -5.25 9.20
C VAL A 178 -9.98 -4.09 10.20
N ALA A 179 -10.60 -2.95 9.88
CA ALA A 179 -10.66 -1.80 10.79
C ALA A 179 -11.42 -2.12 12.07
N THR A 180 -12.54 -2.84 11.99
CA THR A 180 -13.41 -3.13 13.14
C THR A 180 -13.05 -4.41 13.92
N ALA A 181 -12.20 -5.27 13.37
CA ALA A 181 -11.75 -6.50 14.01
C ALA A 181 -10.93 -6.22 15.27
N LYS A 182 -10.90 -7.18 16.21
CA LYS A 182 -9.98 -7.16 17.36
C LYS A 182 -8.54 -7.11 16.87
N LYS A 183 -7.69 -6.40 17.59
CA LYS A 183 -6.29 -6.20 17.21
C LYS A 183 -5.36 -7.06 18.04
N SER A 184 -4.33 -7.62 17.36
CA SER A 184 -3.18 -8.27 17.99
C SER A 184 -2.00 -8.23 17.01
N ASN A 185 -0.85 -7.83 17.49
CA ASN A 185 0.41 -7.91 16.75
C ASN A 185 1.35 -8.99 17.32
N ALA A 186 0.81 -9.95 18.08
CA ALA A 186 1.58 -11.00 18.74
C ALA A 186 2.44 -11.80 17.76
N ALA A 187 1.92 -12.13 16.56
CA ALA A 187 2.67 -12.85 15.54
C ALA A 187 3.86 -12.04 14.99
N VAL A 188 3.68 -10.74 14.79
CA VAL A 188 4.74 -9.82 14.34
C VAL A 188 5.83 -9.70 15.39
N LYS A 189 5.47 -9.48 16.65
CA LYS A 189 6.43 -9.44 17.76
C LYS A 189 7.22 -10.74 17.86
N ALA A 190 6.53 -11.88 17.74
CA ALA A 190 7.15 -13.21 17.82
C ALA A 190 8.23 -13.40 16.74
N ILE A 191 7.91 -13.16 15.48
CA ILE A 191 8.88 -13.37 14.39
C ILE A 191 10.06 -12.38 14.46
N PHE A 192 9.82 -11.12 14.84
CA PHE A 192 10.92 -10.17 15.00
C PHE A 192 11.86 -10.54 16.16
N ALA A 193 11.33 -10.95 17.31
CA ALA A 193 12.13 -11.42 18.43
C ALA A 193 12.92 -12.67 18.07
N ALA A 194 12.30 -13.64 17.40
CA ALA A 194 12.99 -14.85 16.93
C ALA A 194 14.11 -14.53 15.94
N ASN A 195 13.86 -13.65 14.97
CA ASN A 195 14.86 -13.19 13.99
C ASN A 195 16.06 -12.52 14.66
N GLU A 196 15.82 -11.73 15.71
CA GLU A 196 16.89 -11.07 16.47
C GLU A 196 17.79 -12.11 17.15
N VAL A 197 17.20 -13.14 17.77
CA VAL A 197 17.95 -14.25 18.39
C VAL A 197 18.78 -15.01 17.37
N VAL A 198 18.17 -15.36 16.21
CA VAL A 198 18.89 -16.08 15.14
C VAL A 198 20.08 -15.25 14.62
N ARG A 199 19.90 -13.94 14.43
CA ARG A 199 21.00 -13.05 13.98
C ARG A 199 22.11 -12.93 15.01
N LYS A 200 21.78 -12.84 16.31
CA LYS A 200 22.76 -12.65 17.39
C LYS A 200 23.50 -13.93 17.76
N ARG A 201 22.82 -15.08 17.74
CA ARG A 201 23.38 -16.34 18.23
C ARG A 201 23.83 -17.30 17.12
N GLY A 202 23.50 -16.98 15.87
CA GLY A 202 23.84 -17.83 14.73
C GLY A 202 23.11 -19.17 14.74
N ASN A 203 23.77 -20.20 14.21
CA ASN A 203 23.18 -21.54 14.05
C ASN A 203 23.31 -22.35 15.34
N LEU A 204 22.31 -22.25 16.22
CA LEU A 204 22.24 -23.06 17.42
C LEU A 204 21.91 -24.51 17.08
N GLU A 205 22.38 -25.44 17.92
CA GLU A 205 22.21 -26.87 17.69
C GLU A 205 20.76 -27.31 17.91
N ILE A 206 20.17 -27.95 16.88
CA ILE A 206 18.83 -28.52 16.98
C ILE A 206 18.89 -29.74 17.90
N PRO A 207 17.98 -29.91 18.88
CA PRO A 207 17.89 -31.10 19.71
C PRO A 207 17.92 -32.39 18.87
N SER A 208 18.73 -33.35 19.24
CA SER A 208 19.03 -34.58 18.43
C SER A 208 17.74 -35.34 18.08
N TYR A 209 16.80 -35.44 19.00
CA TYR A 209 15.50 -36.12 18.81
C TYR A 209 14.55 -35.39 17.83
N LEU A 210 14.76 -34.10 17.53
CA LEU A 210 13.98 -33.33 16.53
C LEU A 210 14.63 -33.38 15.14
N ARG A 211 15.84 -33.91 15.00
CA ARG A 211 16.54 -33.98 13.71
C ARG A 211 15.92 -35.05 12.82
N ASP A 212 15.98 -34.81 11.51
CA ASP A 212 15.47 -35.76 10.52
C ASP A 212 16.04 -37.17 10.72
N ALA A 213 15.16 -38.17 10.73
CA ALA A 213 15.41 -39.56 10.95
C ALA A 213 14.83 -40.46 9.84
N HIS A 214 14.50 -39.90 8.67
CA HIS A 214 13.88 -40.65 7.56
C HIS A 214 14.86 -41.37 6.65
N TYR A 215 16.16 -41.47 7.02
CA TYR A 215 17.18 -42.18 6.23
C TYR A 215 17.85 -43.27 7.03
N SER A 216 18.38 -44.32 6.35
CA SER A 216 19.08 -45.44 6.99
C SER A 216 20.36 -44.95 7.66
N GLY A 217 20.58 -45.37 8.90
CA GLY A 217 21.79 -45.03 9.68
C GLY A 217 21.65 -43.78 10.55
N HIS A 218 20.48 -43.09 10.58
CA HIS A 218 20.22 -41.96 11.46
C HIS A 218 20.44 -42.31 12.95
N GLU A 219 20.13 -43.56 13.35
CA GLU A 219 20.31 -44.03 14.73
C GLU A 219 21.79 -44.01 15.18
N LYS A 220 22.72 -44.33 14.28
CA LYS A 220 24.17 -44.27 14.56
C LYS A 220 24.64 -42.84 14.82
N LEU A 221 23.89 -41.85 14.36
CA LEU A 221 24.14 -40.44 14.56
C LEU A 221 23.27 -39.84 15.70
N GLY A 222 22.54 -40.68 16.44
CA GLY A 222 21.67 -40.25 17.54
C GLY A 222 20.51 -39.37 17.14
N ARG A 223 20.10 -39.38 15.84
CA ARG A 223 19.03 -38.53 15.32
C ARG A 223 17.66 -39.18 15.45
N GLY A 224 16.66 -38.42 15.90
CA GLY A 224 15.28 -38.89 16.08
C GLY A 224 15.06 -39.78 17.30
N ILE A 225 16.13 -40.18 18.02
CA ILE A 225 16.00 -41.06 19.18
C ILE A 225 15.46 -40.27 20.37
N GLY A 226 14.35 -40.77 20.96
CA GLY A 226 13.73 -40.15 22.12
C GLY A 226 12.69 -39.08 21.79
N TYR A 227 12.35 -38.88 20.52
CA TYR A 227 11.22 -38.06 20.14
C TYR A 227 9.90 -38.64 20.66
N LYS A 228 9.13 -37.84 21.38
CA LYS A 228 7.82 -38.23 21.85
C LYS A 228 6.79 -37.71 20.84
N TYR A 229 6.08 -38.62 20.15
CA TYR A 229 5.08 -38.23 19.17
C TYR A 229 3.78 -37.79 19.88
N PRO A 230 3.36 -36.53 19.78
CA PRO A 230 2.23 -36.02 20.58
C PRO A 230 0.91 -36.78 20.39
N HIS A 231 0.65 -37.30 19.17
CA HIS A 231 -0.58 -38.04 18.91
C HIS A 231 -0.71 -39.38 19.63
N ASP A 232 0.40 -39.93 20.20
CA ASP A 232 0.39 -41.13 21.04
C ASP A 232 -0.02 -40.84 22.48
N TYR A 233 -0.24 -39.54 22.83
CA TYR A 233 -0.55 -39.10 24.19
C TYR A 233 -1.96 -38.50 24.29
N PRO A 234 -2.60 -38.58 25.47
CA PRO A 234 -3.91 -37.98 25.72
C PRO A 234 -3.94 -36.49 25.38
N GLY A 235 -5.00 -36.07 24.66
CA GLY A 235 -5.15 -34.69 24.24
C GLY A 235 -4.12 -34.22 23.18
N HIS A 236 -3.39 -35.16 22.57
CA HIS A 236 -2.34 -34.89 21.56
C HIS A 236 -1.28 -33.91 22.08
N PHE A 237 -0.96 -34.02 23.35
CA PHE A 237 0.03 -33.17 24.03
C PHE A 237 0.99 -34.01 24.89
N VAL A 238 2.27 -33.68 24.82
CA VAL A 238 3.32 -34.23 25.67
C VAL A 238 4.37 -33.15 25.93
N GLU A 239 4.79 -33.06 27.19
CA GLU A 239 5.87 -32.14 27.55
C GLU A 239 7.19 -32.59 26.97
N GLN A 240 7.77 -31.74 26.11
CA GLN A 240 9.05 -31.96 25.44
C GLN A 240 9.69 -30.62 25.11
N GLN A 241 11.03 -30.56 25.17
CA GLN A 241 11.77 -29.36 24.78
C GLN A 241 11.91 -29.29 23.27
N TYR A 242 11.46 -28.18 22.65
CA TYR A 242 11.53 -27.97 21.19
C TYR A 242 12.59 -26.94 20.79
N LEU A 243 12.87 -25.95 21.62
CA LEU A 243 13.93 -24.98 21.33
C LEU A 243 15.31 -25.55 21.63
N PRO A 244 16.38 -25.06 20.97
CA PRO A 244 17.77 -25.31 21.36
C PRO A 244 18.00 -25.08 22.85
N ALA A 245 18.94 -25.85 23.44
CA ALA A 245 19.18 -25.79 24.90
C ALA A 245 19.53 -24.39 25.41
N GLU A 246 20.27 -23.61 24.59
CA GLU A 246 20.74 -22.26 24.94
C GLU A 246 19.61 -21.24 25.02
N ILE A 247 18.47 -21.55 24.43
CA ILE A 247 17.30 -20.66 24.36
C ILE A 247 16.00 -21.36 24.83
N LYS A 248 16.12 -22.45 25.60
CA LYS A 248 14.99 -23.27 26.07
C LYS A 248 13.93 -22.46 26.83
N ASP A 249 14.35 -21.41 27.52
CA ASP A 249 13.49 -20.57 28.38
C ASP A 249 12.92 -19.34 27.64
N TYR A 250 13.23 -19.18 26.33
CA TYR A 250 12.68 -18.08 25.55
C TYR A 250 11.19 -18.30 25.27
N ARG A 251 10.47 -17.16 25.27
CA ARG A 251 9.07 -17.07 24.84
C ARG A 251 9.00 -16.05 23.73
N PHE A 252 8.66 -16.49 22.53
CA PHE A 252 8.54 -15.62 21.35
C PHE A 252 7.10 -15.21 21.11
N TYR A 253 6.16 -16.14 21.27
CA TYR A 253 4.75 -15.90 21.00
C TYR A 253 3.96 -15.86 22.31
N GLU A 254 3.30 -14.72 22.55
CA GLU A 254 2.38 -14.52 23.66
C GLU A 254 1.08 -13.94 23.13
N GLU A 255 -0.04 -14.59 23.42
CA GLU A 255 -1.36 -14.07 23.06
C GLU A 255 -1.64 -12.79 23.89
N ASP A 256 -1.90 -11.67 23.20
CA ASP A 256 -2.21 -10.37 23.80
C ASP A 256 -3.71 -10.00 23.64
N PHE A 257 -4.55 -10.97 23.33
CA PHE A 257 -6.00 -10.82 23.18
C PHE A 257 -6.75 -11.85 24.03
N LYS A 258 -7.92 -11.46 24.54
CA LYS A 258 -8.82 -12.38 25.24
C LYS A 258 -9.67 -13.13 24.20
N LYS A 259 -9.71 -14.46 24.33
CA LYS A 259 -10.63 -15.33 23.55
C LYS A 259 -12.08 -15.05 23.91
#